data_4d27f85cd7f6e2116bf79b3a9a40014a
#
_entry.id   4d27f85cd7f6e2116bf79b3a9a40014a
#
_cell.length_a   1.000
_cell.length_b   1.000
_cell.length_c   1.000
_cell.angle_alpha   90.00
_cell.angle_beta   90.00
_cell.angle_gamma   90.00
#
_symmetry.space_group_name_H-M   'P 1'
#
loop_
_entity.id
_entity.type
_entity.pdbx_description
1 polymer ?
#
loop_
_entity_poly.entity_id
_entity_poly.type
_entity_poly.pdbx_seq_one_letter_code
_entity_poly.pdbx_strand_id
1 'polypeptide(L)'
;MSTALQTDDVAQNMRTLRFAMNFADMLVSMGLPARDIVIMVLKITQKYCIRRVYIDVTASVITLSQDREDDRPPITLSRVVADRWLNNMTIQSLVNLAQRIDNDDLPFDQAEEELNLIVTRGKKYPQWLQVLAAGGVSAGVVLLFTNSWLVIAIAFSVACLAELCQRIMFRRGVPPFFSRIAAATLITVVAAAVASANYYDYPLFSAIENPTSPTLIVVGGIIMLLMGMTFVSAIQDAIDEYYITASARMVKMLMMTTGLVIGIIFGLYLSRKLGFEITVLPDSLQRGTSSIHLVGAGVVAVAYIMYCQSSLVSVLAAFVIGMCSWMIYLIAMDNGLTAPVASAIAATFAGTVAEVASRRFQIPANALISAGIISLVPGLSVFNGLMQLVNSTPGQFGFDEGVSTLFTALAIAIAIGAGATLGTIIGRPVRQQLAFIRKSMPRQVVLKPKISYMPPLWPPVTLRPHRKGSSASKQATKRAPWQRPSKPAQSNTCPASTQPPHKAATQQHAEGSK
;
A
#
# COMPACT_ATOMS: atom_id res chain seq x y z
N MET A 1 17.76 -32.71 34.49
CA MET A 1 16.55 -31.87 34.63
C MET A 1 16.68 -30.50 33.95
N SER A 2 17.87 -29.88 33.93
CA SER A 2 18.10 -28.57 33.25
C SER A 2 17.99 -28.60 31.72
N THR A 3 18.42 -29.65 31.06
CA THR A 3 18.43 -29.78 29.59
C THR A 3 17.04 -30.00 28.98
N ALA A 4 16.13 -30.66 29.69
CA ALA A 4 14.76 -30.88 29.19
C ALA A 4 13.91 -29.60 29.28
N LEU A 5 14.06 -28.78 30.33
CA LEU A 5 13.41 -27.48 30.46
C LEU A 5 13.92 -26.48 29.40
N GLN A 6 15.19 -26.55 29.01
CA GLN A 6 15.75 -25.69 27.97
C GLN A 6 15.30 -26.09 26.55
N THR A 7 15.01 -27.36 26.28
CA THR A 7 14.49 -27.82 24.98
C THR A 7 13.01 -27.43 24.79
N ASP A 8 12.22 -27.46 25.85
CA ASP A 8 10.81 -27.02 25.82
C ASP A 8 10.70 -25.52 25.53
N ASP A 9 11.54 -24.69 26.17
CA ASP A 9 11.60 -23.24 25.92
C ASP A 9 11.92 -22.90 24.45
N VAL A 10 12.85 -23.65 23.83
CA VAL A 10 13.21 -23.42 22.42
C VAL A 10 12.08 -23.82 21.48
N ALA A 11 11.43 -24.94 21.75
CA ALA A 11 10.30 -25.42 20.93
C ALA A 11 9.11 -24.44 21.02
N GLN A 12 8.76 -23.96 22.21
CA GLN A 12 7.69 -22.99 22.41
C GLN A 12 8.01 -21.64 21.77
N ASN A 13 9.23 -21.13 21.95
CA ASN A 13 9.67 -19.90 21.30
C ASN A 13 9.62 -20.00 19.77
N MET A 14 10.03 -21.14 19.20
CA MET A 14 9.97 -21.38 17.77
C MET A 14 8.51 -21.43 17.26
N ARG A 15 7.57 -22.04 18.00
CA ARG A 15 6.14 -22.00 17.66
C ARG A 15 5.62 -20.56 17.67
N THR A 16 5.98 -19.77 18.70
CA THR A 16 5.58 -18.36 18.80
C THR A 16 6.15 -17.53 17.65
N LEU A 17 7.42 -17.72 17.27
CA LEU A 17 8.02 -17.03 16.14
C LEU A 17 7.34 -17.38 14.81
N ARG A 18 6.97 -18.65 14.60
CA ARG A 18 6.20 -19.08 13.41
C ARG A 18 4.80 -18.48 13.38
N PHE A 19 4.12 -18.44 14.54
CA PHE A 19 2.83 -17.77 14.68
C PHE A 19 2.94 -16.29 14.33
N ALA A 20 3.90 -15.57 14.92
CA ALA A 20 4.17 -14.16 14.65
C ALA A 20 4.52 -13.90 13.19
N MET A 21 5.30 -14.79 12.57
CA MET A 21 5.64 -14.73 11.14
C MET A 21 4.40 -14.90 10.26
N ASN A 22 3.53 -15.88 10.55
CA ASN A 22 2.28 -16.09 9.80
C ASN A 22 1.32 -14.91 9.94
N PHE A 23 1.24 -14.33 11.15
CA PHE A 23 0.46 -13.14 11.42
C PHE A 23 0.98 -11.93 10.62
N ALA A 24 2.29 -11.69 10.65
CA ALA A 24 2.95 -10.61 9.92
C ALA A 24 2.81 -10.78 8.40
N ASP A 25 2.99 -12.02 7.87
CA ASP A 25 2.84 -12.36 6.46
C ASP A 25 1.47 -11.93 5.91
N MET A 26 0.40 -12.21 6.66
CA MET A 26 -0.95 -11.80 6.28
C MET A 26 -1.10 -10.28 6.19
N LEU A 27 -0.56 -9.53 7.14
CA LEU A 27 -0.69 -8.08 7.18
C LEU A 27 0.18 -7.38 6.12
N VAL A 28 1.43 -7.84 5.95
CA VAL A 28 2.34 -7.31 4.90
C VAL A 28 1.78 -7.57 3.51
N SER A 29 1.30 -8.81 3.26
CA SER A 29 0.73 -9.19 1.97
C SER A 29 -0.49 -8.36 1.56
N MET A 30 -1.24 -7.84 2.53
CA MET A 30 -2.39 -6.95 2.33
C MET A 30 -2.02 -5.45 2.33
N GLY A 31 -0.74 -5.11 2.45
CA GLY A 31 -0.22 -3.75 2.26
C GLY A 31 -0.39 -2.79 3.43
N LEU A 32 -0.52 -3.28 4.67
CA LEU A 32 -0.53 -2.41 5.85
C LEU A 32 0.80 -1.63 5.98
N PRO A 33 0.79 -0.45 6.65
CA PRO A 33 2.00 0.26 7.00
C PRO A 33 2.93 -0.60 7.87
N ALA A 34 4.23 -0.53 7.60
CA ALA A 34 5.24 -1.35 8.29
C ALA A 34 5.22 -1.14 9.80
N ARG A 35 5.07 0.12 10.25
CA ARG A 35 4.99 0.48 11.67
C ARG A 35 3.87 -0.25 12.42
N ASP A 36 2.67 -0.29 11.84
CA ASP A 36 1.52 -0.91 12.50
C ASP A 36 1.73 -2.42 12.66
N ILE A 37 2.34 -3.06 11.66
CA ILE A 37 2.68 -4.48 11.70
C ILE A 37 3.71 -4.76 12.79
N VAL A 38 4.78 -3.98 12.83
CA VAL A 38 5.85 -4.12 13.84
C VAL A 38 5.28 -4.00 15.25
N ILE A 39 4.44 -3.00 15.50
CA ILE A 39 3.81 -2.80 16.84
C ILE A 39 2.95 -4.00 17.23
N MET A 40 2.12 -4.52 16.32
CA MET A 40 1.25 -5.67 16.62
C MET A 40 2.04 -6.94 16.88
N VAL A 41 3.06 -7.22 16.07
CA VAL A 41 3.89 -8.42 16.23
C VAL A 41 4.76 -8.33 17.49
N LEU A 42 5.29 -7.17 17.84
CA LEU A 42 6.01 -6.98 19.11
C LEU A 42 5.12 -7.25 20.32
N LYS A 43 3.86 -6.81 20.31
CA LYS A 43 2.90 -7.11 21.39
C LYS A 43 2.65 -8.61 21.52
N ILE A 44 2.46 -9.31 20.41
CA ILE A 44 2.26 -10.76 20.39
C ILE A 44 3.49 -11.48 20.93
N THR A 45 4.69 -11.11 20.46
CA THR A 45 5.93 -11.76 20.90
C THR A 45 6.28 -11.44 22.35
N GLN A 46 6.01 -10.23 22.84
CA GLN A 46 6.18 -9.86 24.25
C GLN A 46 5.27 -10.66 25.19
N LYS A 47 4.09 -11.10 24.72
CA LYS A 47 3.15 -11.89 25.52
C LYS A 47 3.54 -13.36 25.60
N TYR A 48 3.99 -13.94 24.49
CA TYR A 48 4.21 -15.39 24.38
C TYR A 48 5.69 -15.81 24.36
N CYS A 49 6.63 -14.90 24.08
CA CYS A 49 8.06 -15.18 24.17
C CYS A 49 8.64 -14.68 25.49
N ILE A 50 9.49 -15.50 26.10
CA ILE A 50 10.21 -15.14 27.32
C ILE A 50 11.31 -14.11 27.02
N ARG A 51 11.86 -14.14 25.78
CA ARG A 51 13.01 -13.34 25.36
C ARG A 51 12.61 -12.28 24.33
N ARG A 52 13.43 -11.24 24.21
CA ARG A 52 13.20 -10.16 23.24
C ARG A 52 13.26 -10.66 21.82
N VAL A 53 12.32 -10.22 21.01
CA VAL A 53 12.25 -10.47 19.59
C VAL A 53 12.40 -9.14 18.85
N TYR A 54 13.28 -9.12 17.87
CA TYR A 54 13.42 -8.01 16.92
C TYR A 54 12.65 -8.35 15.68
N ILE A 55 11.95 -7.37 15.14
CA ILE A 55 11.21 -7.50 13.88
C ILE A 55 11.64 -6.40 12.93
N ASP A 56 11.90 -6.78 11.70
CA ASP A 56 12.09 -5.87 10.59
C ASP A 56 11.16 -6.25 9.44
N VAL A 57 10.53 -5.23 8.85
CA VAL A 57 9.64 -5.35 7.69
C VAL A 57 10.21 -4.50 6.59
N THR A 58 10.89 -5.13 5.65
CA THR A 58 11.59 -4.47 4.56
C THR A 58 10.95 -4.86 3.23
N ALA A 59 10.14 -3.95 2.66
CA ALA A 59 9.41 -4.16 1.41
C ALA A 59 8.53 -5.44 1.44
N SER A 60 9.00 -6.52 0.81
CA SER A 60 8.34 -7.83 0.75
C SER A 60 9.00 -8.88 1.63
N VAL A 61 9.94 -8.49 2.51
CA VAL A 61 10.66 -9.42 3.38
C VAL A 61 10.34 -9.10 4.83
N ILE A 62 10.01 -10.12 5.60
CA ILE A 62 9.85 -10.04 7.05
C ILE A 62 10.97 -10.81 7.69
N THR A 63 11.65 -10.20 8.65
CA THR A 63 12.69 -10.85 9.45
C THR A 63 12.33 -10.74 10.92
N LEU A 64 12.26 -11.89 11.60
CA LEU A 64 12.09 -12.00 13.05
C LEU A 64 13.37 -12.61 13.62
N SER A 65 13.98 -11.92 14.58
CA SER A 65 15.19 -12.42 15.24
C SER A 65 14.99 -12.39 16.74
N GLN A 66 15.19 -13.53 17.38
CA GLN A 66 15.15 -13.65 18.83
C GLN A 66 16.56 -13.78 19.38
N ASP A 67 16.91 -12.88 20.28
CA ASP A 67 18.18 -12.91 20.97
C ASP A 67 18.24 -14.09 21.96
N ARG A 68 19.42 -14.70 22.11
CA ARG A 68 19.67 -15.79 23.04
C ARG A 68 20.80 -15.36 23.98
N GLU A 69 20.53 -15.42 25.27
CA GLU A 69 21.57 -15.24 26.27
C GLU A 69 22.65 -16.33 26.12
N ASP A 70 23.83 -16.12 26.64
CA ASP A 70 24.96 -17.08 26.74
C ASP A 70 25.68 -17.37 25.40
N ASP A 71 26.14 -16.37 24.66
CA ASP A 71 26.98 -16.52 23.44
C ASP A 71 26.40 -17.46 22.36
N ARG A 72 25.10 -17.80 22.45
CA ARG A 72 24.42 -18.62 21.44
C ARG A 72 23.94 -17.76 20.28
N PRO A 73 24.03 -18.25 19.02
CA PRO A 73 23.56 -17.49 17.87
C PRO A 73 22.04 -17.22 17.98
N PRO A 74 21.55 -16.04 17.55
CA PRO A 74 20.13 -15.70 17.56
C PRO A 74 19.32 -16.65 16.67
N ILE A 75 18.07 -16.91 17.04
CA ILE A 75 17.13 -17.60 16.17
C ILE A 75 16.49 -16.58 15.24
N THR A 76 16.82 -16.67 13.95
CA THR A 76 16.29 -15.76 12.94
C THR A 76 15.41 -16.52 11.94
N LEU A 77 14.19 -16.02 11.74
CA LEU A 77 13.28 -16.46 10.69
C LEU A 77 13.13 -15.32 9.69
N SER A 78 13.27 -15.63 8.41
CA SER A 78 13.02 -14.68 7.32
C SER A 78 12.05 -15.30 6.32
N ARG A 79 11.14 -14.47 5.78
CA ARG A 79 10.14 -14.90 4.79
C ARG A 79 9.92 -13.80 3.76
N VAL A 80 9.91 -14.22 2.49
CA VAL A 80 9.46 -13.37 1.38
C VAL A 80 7.93 -13.47 1.28
N VAL A 81 7.28 -12.32 1.23
CA VAL A 81 5.82 -12.20 1.21
C VAL A 81 5.36 -11.88 -0.20
N ALA A 82 4.38 -12.63 -0.69
CA ALA A 82 3.71 -12.34 -1.96
C ALA A 82 2.50 -11.43 -1.73
N ASP A 83 2.27 -10.48 -2.65
CA ASP A 83 1.11 -9.60 -2.61
C ASP A 83 -0.20 -10.40 -2.67
N ARG A 84 -1.16 -10.03 -1.83
CA ARG A 84 -2.53 -10.54 -1.82
C ARG A 84 -3.52 -9.41 -2.07
N TRP A 85 -4.72 -9.77 -2.49
CA TRP A 85 -5.82 -8.82 -2.57
C TRP A 85 -6.17 -8.29 -1.19
N LEU A 86 -6.34 -6.97 -1.09
CA LEU A 86 -6.71 -6.31 0.16
C LEU A 86 -8.06 -6.83 0.66
N ASN A 87 -8.09 -7.26 1.93
CA ASN A 87 -9.29 -7.72 2.62
C ASN A 87 -9.36 -7.14 4.03
N ASN A 88 -10.08 -6.04 4.16
CA ASN A 88 -10.20 -5.33 5.42
C ASN A 88 -10.92 -6.15 6.52
N MET A 89 -11.79 -7.10 6.16
CA MET A 89 -12.42 -8.00 7.16
C MET A 89 -11.39 -8.96 7.76
N THR A 90 -10.45 -9.46 6.95
CA THR A 90 -9.36 -10.29 7.45
C THR A 90 -8.41 -9.45 8.32
N ILE A 91 -8.05 -8.25 7.89
CA ILE A 91 -7.22 -7.32 8.68
C ILE A 91 -7.91 -7.02 10.02
N GLN A 92 -9.21 -6.73 10.01
CA GLN A 92 -9.99 -6.47 11.23
C GLN A 92 -9.96 -7.67 12.19
N SER A 93 -10.12 -8.88 11.67
CA SER A 93 -10.04 -10.10 12.48
C SER A 93 -8.67 -10.28 13.10
N LEU A 94 -7.58 -10.02 12.35
CA LEU A 94 -6.21 -10.09 12.85
C LEU A 94 -5.93 -9.01 13.91
N VAL A 95 -6.37 -7.77 13.68
CA VAL A 95 -6.24 -6.68 14.66
C VAL A 95 -7.00 -7.00 15.95
N ASN A 96 -8.20 -7.55 15.85
CA ASN A 96 -8.99 -7.97 17.03
C ASN A 96 -8.30 -9.11 17.78
N LEU A 97 -7.73 -10.09 17.05
CA LEU A 97 -6.95 -11.18 17.64
C LEU A 97 -5.73 -10.62 18.41
N ALA A 98 -4.97 -9.71 17.80
CA ALA A 98 -3.82 -9.07 18.45
C ALA A 98 -4.24 -8.27 19.70
N GLN A 99 -5.40 -7.58 19.68
CA GLN A 99 -5.93 -6.86 20.83
C GLN A 99 -6.39 -7.79 21.96
N ARG A 100 -6.97 -8.94 21.64
CA ARG A 100 -7.37 -9.95 22.65
C ARG A 100 -6.15 -10.60 23.27
N ILE A 101 -5.11 -10.90 22.50
CA ILE A 101 -3.84 -11.39 23.02
C ILE A 101 -3.22 -10.37 24.00
N ASP A 102 -3.27 -9.07 23.69
CA ASP A 102 -2.70 -8.00 24.52
C ASP A 102 -3.52 -7.76 25.82
N ASN A 103 -4.86 -7.86 25.76
CA ASN A 103 -5.76 -7.46 26.85
C ASN A 103 -6.29 -8.62 27.72
N ASP A 104 -6.52 -9.80 27.14
CA ASP A 104 -7.39 -10.85 27.72
C ASP A 104 -6.66 -12.14 28.11
N ASP A 105 -5.32 -12.15 28.15
CA ASP A 105 -4.54 -13.36 28.49
C ASP A 105 -4.94 -14.62 27.70
N LEU A 106 -5.21 -14.47 26.40
CA LEU A 106 -5.60 -15.59 25.55
C LEU A 106 -4.48 -16.66 25.52
N PRO A 107 -4.78 -17.95 25.81
CA PRO A 107 -3.78 -19.02 25.71
C PRO A 107 -3.22 -19.15 24.30
N PHE A 108 -1.93 -19.48 24.17
CA PHE A 108 -1.25 -19.58 22.88
C PHE A 108 -1.93 -20.54 21.90
N ASP A 109 -2.35 -21.71 22.36
CA ASP A 109 -3.00 -22.72 21.50
C ASP A 109 -4.32 -22.22 20.90
N GLN A 110 -5.12 -21.48 21.68
CA GLN A 110 -6.35 -20.86 21.19
C GLN A 110 -6.06 -19.73 20.20
N ALA A 111 -5.01 -18.93 20.43
CA ALA A 111 -4.60 -17.88 19.51
C ALA A 111 -4.12 -18.47 18.17
N GLU A 112 -3.39 -19.58 18.20
CA GLU A 112 -2.90 -20.29 17.00
C GLU A 112 -4.07 -20.89 16.20
N GLU A 113 -5.05 -21.50 16.87
CA GLU A 113 -6.26 -22.03 16.25
C GLU A 113 -7.08 -20.89 15.61
N GLU A 114 -7.30 -19.78 16.31
CA GLU A 114 -8.04 -18.63 15.79
C GLU A 114 -7.33 -18.01 14.58
N LEU A 115 -6.00 -17.88 14.60
CA LEU A 115 -5.23 -17.42 13.45
C LEU A 115 -5.43 -18.35 12.26
N ASN A 116 -5.36 -19.66 12.46
CA ASN A 116 -5.56 -20.65 11.40
C ASN A 116 -6.98 -20.58 10.83
N LEU A 117 -8.00 -20.35 11.66
CA LEU A 117 -9.37 -20.14 11.21
C LEU A 117 -9.50 -18.86 10.38
N ILE A 118 -8.86 -17.75 10.78
CA ILE A 118 -8.84 -16.50 10.01
C ILE A 118 -8.20 -16.72 8.65
N VAL A 119 -7.07 -17.43 8.59
CA VAL A 119 -6.34 -17.70 7.34
C VAL A 119 -7.14 -18.60 6.39
N THR A 120 -7.78 -19.65 6.92
CA THR A 120 -8.46 -20.68 6.11
C THR A 120 -9.90 -20.32 5.79
N ARG A 121 -10.63 -19.74 6.73
CA ARG A 121 -12.07 -19.45 6.65
C ARG A 121 -12.40 -17.96 6.67
N GLY A 122 -11.42 -17.08 6.46
CA GLY A 122 -11.62 -15.63 6.45
C GLY A 122 -12.78 -15.22 5.52
N LYS A 123 -13.67 -14.36 6.01
CA LYS A 123 -14.80 -13.83 5.24
C LYS A 123 -14.29 -13.12 3.99
N LYS A 124 -14.86 -13.44 2.84
CA LYS A 124 -14.53 -12.83 1.55
C LYS A 124 -15.81 -12.43 0.82
N TYR A 125 -15.77 -11.28 0.19
CA TYR A 125 -16.83 -10.89 -0.73
C TYR A 125 -16.77 -11.74 -2.01
N PRO A 126 -17.92 -12.04 -2.62
CA PRO A 126 -17.95 -12.67 -3.93
C PRO A 126 -17.29 -11.74 -4.95
N GLN A 127 -16.62 -12.34 -5.94
CA GLN A 127 -15.81 -11.58 -6.91
C GLN A 127 -16.63 -10.60 -7.74
N TRP A 128 -17.88 -10.96 -8.06
CA TRP A 128 -18.78 -10.06 -8.79
C TRP A 128 -19.08 -8.76 -8.04
N LEU A 129 -19.21 -8.82 -6.70
CA LEU A 129 -19.44 -7.64 -5.87
C LEU A 129 -18.25 -6.68 -5.89
N GLN A 130 -17.02 -7.22 -5.93
CA GLN A 130 -15.81 -6.39 -6.03
C GLN A 130 -15.70 -5.74 -7.42
N VAL A 131 -16.11 -6.44 -8.49
CA VAL A 131 -16.18 -5.86 -9.85
C VAL A 131 -17.19 -4.72 -9.89
N LEU A 132 -18.40 -4.92 -9.32
CA LEU A 132 -19.41 -3.87 -9.22
C LEU A 132 -18.92 -2.69 -8.36
N ALA A 133 -18.19 -2.98 -7.28
CA ALA A 133 -17.61 -1.93 -6.44
C ALA A 133 -16.57 -1.10 -7.21
N ALA A 134 -15.72 -1.71 -8.05
CA ALA A 134 -14.80 -0.98 -8.92
C ALA A 134 -15.56 -0.05 -9.91
N GLY A 135 -16.63 -0.55 -10.51
CA GLY A 135 -17.55 0.28 -11.31
C GLY A 135 -18.16 1.42 -10.50
N GLY A 136 -18.57 1.14 -9.26
CA GLY A 136 -19.13 2.14 -8.35
C GLY A 136 -18.16 3.28 -8.01
N VAL A 137 -16.85 2.98 -7.85
CA VAL A 137 -15.83 4.02 -7.68
C VAL A 137 -15.77 4.92 -8.91
N SER A 138 -15.74 4.32 -10.12
CA SER A 138 -15.73 5.07 -11.37
C SER A 138 -16.95 5.96 -11.52
N ALA A 139 -18.14 5.41 -11.29
CA ALA A 139 -19.40 6.15 -11.33
C ALA A 139 -19.44 7.32 -10.34
N GLY A 140 -18.96 7.09 -9.10
CA GLY A 140 -18.87 8.14 -8.08
C GLY A 140 -17.89 9.25 -8.46
N VAL A 141 -16.74 8.90 -9.05
CA VAL A 141 -15.78 9.89 -9.54
C VAL A 141 -16.37 10.72 -10.68
N VAL A 142 -17.04 10.09 -11.63
CA VAL A 142 -17.71 10.82 -12.73
C VAL A 142 -18.80 11.73 -12.18
N LEU A 143 -19.55 11.28 -11.17
CA LEU A 143 -20.57 12.08 -10.49
C LEU A 143 -20.02 13.33 -9.80
N LEU A 144 -18.72 13.40 -9.47
CA LEU A 144 -18.08 14.63 -8.97
C LEU A 144 -18.01 15.75 -10.02
N PHE A 145 -18.17 15.43 -11.31
CA PHE A 145 -17.97 16.37 -12.42
C PHE A 145 -19.21 16.55 -13.31
N THR A 146 -20.09 15.56 -13.38
CA THR A 146 -21.28 15.62 -14.26
C THR A 146 -22.47 14.91 -13.65
N ASN A 147 -23.68 15.37 -14.05
CA ASN A 147 -24.96 14.76 -13.67
C ASN A 147 -25.52 13.87 -14.78
N SER A 148 -24.79 13.67 -15.89
CA SER A 148 -25.27 12.84 -17.00
C SER A 148 -25.29 11.36 -16.62
N TRP A 149 -26.47 10.78 -16.44
CA TRP A 149 -26.66 9.37 -16.08
C TRP A 149 -26.06 8.41 -17.10
N LEU A 150 -26.06 8.79 -18.39
CA LEU A 150 -25.51 7.99 -19.45
C LEU A 150 -23.99 7.88 -19.32
N VAL A 151 -23.30 9.01 -19.09
CA VAL A 151 -21.83 9.04 -18.88
C VAL A 151 -21.44 8.24 -17.64
N ILE A 152 -22.21 8.38 -16.54
CA ILE A 152 -21.99 7.62 -15.30
C ILE A 152 -22.16 6.12 -15.55
N ALA A 153 -23.22 5.70 -16.27
CA ALA A 153 -23.48 4.29 -16.57
C ALA A 153 -22.39 3.68 -17.48
N ILE A 154 -21.91 4.43 -18.47
CA ILE A 154 -20.82 3.99 -19.36
C ILE A 154 -19.53 3.85 -18.55
N ALA A 155 -19.16 4.85 -17.74
CA ALA A 155 -17.96 4.82 -16.92
C ALA A 155 -17.99 3.66 -15.92
N PHE A 156 -19.13 3.40 -15.28
CA PHE A 156 -19.36 2.23 -14.43
C PHE A 156 -19.08 0.93 -15.18
N SER A 157 -19.68 0.77 -16.36
CA SER A 157 -19.58 -0.46 -17.16
C SER A 157 -18.14 -0.69 -17.65
N VAL A 158 -17.47 0.37 -18.10
CA VAL A 158 -16.07 0.30 -18.57
C VAL A 158 -15.13 -0.07 -17.44
N ALA A 159 -15.32 0.49 -16.24
CA ALA A 159 -14.51 0.15 -15.08
C ALA A 159 -14.75 -1.31 -14.63
N CYS A 160 -15.98 -1.81 -14.65
CA CYS A 160 -16.28 -3.21 -14.40
C CYS A 160 -15.56 -4.14 -15.40
N LEU A 161 -15.57 -3.78 -16.69
CA LEU A 161 -14.92 -4.54 -17.74
C LEU A 161 -13.39 -4.53 -17.58
N ALA A 162 -12.82 -3.39 -17.25
CA ALA A 162 -11.39 -3.24 -16.98
C ALA A 162 -10.94 -4.07 -15.77
N GLU A 163 -11.70 -4.07 -14.69
CA GLU A 163 -11.44 -4.87 -13.49
C GLU A 163 -11.54 -6.37 -13.81
N LEU A 164 -12.55 -6.78 -14.59
CA LEU A 164 -12.70 -8.16 -15.03
C LEU A 164 -11.52 -8.61 -15.91
N CYS A 165 -11.09 -7.77 -16.85
CA CYS A 165 -9.92 -7.99 -17.69
C CYS A 165 -8.66 -8.25 -16.83
N GLN A 166 -8.39 -7.38 -15.85
CA GLN A 166 -7.24 -7.56 -14.94
C GLN A 166 -7.33 -8.88 -14.16
N ARG A 167 -8.50 -9.24 -13.65
CA ARG A 167 -8.69 -10.50 -12.90
C ARG A 167 -8.47 -11.74 -13.76
N ILE A 168 -8.95 -11.72 -15.00
CA ILE A 168 -8.74 -12.82 -15.96
C ILE A 168 -7.24 -12.96 -16.27
N MET A 169 -6.56 -11.84 -16.54
CA MET A 169 -5.12 -11.83 -16.83
C MET A 169 -4.30 -12.29 -15.62
N PHE A 170 -4.63 -11.83 -14.42
CA PHE A 170 -3.98 -12.27 -13.18
C PHE A 170 -4.13 -13.79 -12.95
N ARG A 171 -5.33 -14.34 -13.17
CA ARG A 171 -5.57 -15.80 -13.08
C ARG A 171 -4.76 -16.61 -14.09
N ARG A 172 -4.41 -16.01 -15.23
CA ARG A 172 -3.55 -16.63 -16.26
C ARG A 172 -2.05 -16.42 -15.98
N GLY A 173 -1.68 -15.85 -14.83
CA GLY A 173 -0.29 -15.62 -14.45
C GLY A 173 0.37 -14.43 -15.14
N VAL A 174 -0.40 -13.55 -15.79
CA VAL A 174 0.14 -12.35 -16.43
C VAL A 174 0.54 -11.35 -15.33
N PRO A 175 1.78 -10.79 -15.38
CA PRO A 175 2.22 -9.79 -14.42
C PRO A 175 1.29 -8.56 -14.37
N PRO A 176 1.10 -7.94 -13.18
CA PRO A 176 0.20 -6.78 -13.00
C PRO A 176 0.51 -5.60 -13.92
N PHE A 177 1.75 -5.41 -14.31
CA PHE A 177 2.17 -4.37 -15.26
C PHE A 177 1.44 -4.50 -16.61
N PHE A 178 1.46 -5.68 -17.21
CA PHE A 178 0.80 -5.91 -18.52
C PHE A 178 -0.73 -5.92 -18.42
N SER A 179 -1.28 -6.39 -17.30
CA SER A 179 -2.73 -6.35 -17.09
C SER A 179 -3.24 -4.91 -16.99
N ARG A 180 -2.43 -3.98 -16.45
CA ARG A 180 -2.75 -2.55 -16.44
C ARG A 180 -2.71 -1.92 -17.81
N ILE A 181 -1.70 -2.25 -18.63
CA ILE A 181 -1.64 -1.80 -20.02
C ILE A 181 -2.93 -2.21 -20.75
N ALA A 182 -3.31 -3.49 -20.65
CA ALA A 182 -4.51 -3.99 -21.32
C ALA A 182 -5.80 -3.31 -20.82
N ALA A 183 -5.94 -3.12 -19.50
CA ALA A 183 -7.10 -2.46 -18.91
C ALA A 183 -7.20 -0.99 -19.33
N ALA A 184 -6.07 -0.25 -19.30
CA ALA A 184 -6.03 1.15 -19.73
C ALA A 184 -6.32 1.31 -21.23
N THR A 185 -5.76 0.42 -22.05
CA THR A 185 -6.07 0.36 -23.50
C THR A 185 -7.56 0.17 -23.73
N LEU A 186 -8.17 -0.81 -23.03
CA LEU A 186 -9.60 -1.09 -23.14
C LEU A 186 -10.45 0.14 -22.78
N ILE A 187 -10.15 0.79 -21.65
CA ILE A 187 -10.86 2.00 -21.21
C ILE A 187 -10.77 3.09 -22.27
N THR A 188 -9.56 3.33 -22.80
CA THR A 188 -9.31 4.39 -23.78
C THR A 188 -10.03 4.11 -25.11
N VAL A 189 -9.99 2.87 -25.60
CA VAL A 189 -10.67 2.50 -26.87
C VAL A 189 -12.18 2.62 -26.73
N VAL A 190 -12.78 2.19 -25.60
CA VAL A 190 -14.22 2.32 -25.38
C VAL A 190 -14.62 3.78 -25.26
N ALA A 191 -13.84 4.61 -24.55
CA ALA A 191 -14.10 6.05 -24.47
C ALA A 191 -14.05 6.72 -25.86
N ALA A 192 -13.10 6.28 -26.70
CA ALA A 192 -12.99 6.73 -28.09
C ALA A 192 -14.20 6.32 -28.94
N ALA A 193 -14.63 5.09 -28.82
CA ALA A 193 -15.82 4.60 -29.54
C ALA A 193 -17.08 5.38 -29.14
N VAL A 194 -17.24 5.71 -27.85
CA VAL A 194 -18.34 6.54 -27.36
C VAL A 194 -18.26 7.96 -27.91
N ALA A 195 -17.05 8.55 -27.95
CA ALA A 195 -16.83 9.87 -28.54
C ALA A 195 -17.24 9.91 -30.02
N SER A 196 -16.83 8.90 -30.79
CA SER A 196 -17.16 8.79 -32.21
C SER A 196 -18.65 8.54 -32.44
N ALA A 197 -19.30 7.73 -31.61
CA ALA A 197 -20.74 7.50 -31.69
C ALA A 197 -21.55 8.78 -31.43
N ASN A 198 -21.07 9.67 -30.57
CA ASN A 198 -21.67 10.98 -30.36
C ASN A 198 -21.50 11.91 -31.59
N TYR A 199 -20.34 11.85 -32.27
CA TYR A 199 -20.09 12.63 -33.50
C TYR A 199 -21.00 12.23 -34.66
N TYR A 200 -21.38 10.94 -34.77
CA TYR A 200 -22.27 10.43 -35.83
C TYR A 200 -23.78 10.53 -35.49
N ASP A 201 -24.15 11.32 -34.49
CA ASP A 201 -25.54 11.64 -34.13
C ASP A 201 -26.46 10.41 -33.88
N TYR A 202 -25.90 9.34 -33.34
CA TYR A 202 -26.72 8.22 -32.91
C TYR A 202 -27.69 8.66 -31.81
N PRO A 203 -29.01 8.43 -31.95
CA PRO A 203 -30.03 8.98 -31.05
C PRO A 203 -29.85 8.55 -29.57
N LEU A 204 -29.17 7.46 -29.30
CA LEU A 204 -28.85 7.01 -27.95
C LEU A 204 -27.79 7.89 -27.27
N PHE A 205 -26.89 8.52 -28.05
CA PHE A 205 -25.78 9.32 -27.58
C PHE A 205 -25.99 10.83 -27.73
N SER A 206 -27.06 11.26 -28.38
CA SER A 206 -27.46 12.70 -28.47
C SER A 206 -27.70 13.34 -27.09
N ALA A 207 -27.97 12.53 -26.06
CA ALA A 207 -28.07 12.98 -24.67
C ALA A 207 -26.70 13.36 -24.04
N ILE A 208 -25.58 13.16 -24.75
CA ILE A 208 -24.23 13.56 -24.30
C ILE A 208 -23.96 14.97 -24.84
N GLU A 209 -24.60 15.98 -24.26
CA GLU A 209 -24.48 17.37 -24.69
C GLU A 209 -23.10 18.01 -24.48
N ASN A 210 -22.19 17.35 -23.72
CA ASN A 210 -20.90 17.93 -23.35
C ASN A 210 -19.73 17.22 -24.05
N PRO A 211 -18.84 17.96 -24.75
CA PRO A 211 -17.63 17.41 -25.39
C PRO A 211 -16.60 16.84 -24.39
N THR A 212 -16.79 17.09 -23.08
CA THR A 212 -15.95 16.59 -21.99
C THR A 212 -16.24 15.15 -21.57
N SER A 213 -17.33 14.56 -22.05
CA SER A 213 -17.81 13.23 -21.64
C SER A 213 -16.81 12.10 -21.86
N PRO A 214 -16.08 12.02 -22.99
CA PRO A 214 -15.07 10.96 -23.21
C PRO A 214 -13.91 11.03 -22.23
N THR A 215 -13.47 12.25 -21.89
CA THR A 215 -12.40 12.48 -20.88
C THR A 215 -12.84 11.96 -19.51
N LEU A 216 -14.10 12.21 -19.11
CA LEU A 216 -14.66 11.73 -17.84
C LEU A 216 -14.75 10.20 -17.78
N ILE A 217 -15.09 9.54 -18.90
CA ILE A 217 -15.11 8.08 -18.98
C ILE A 217 -13.70 7.51 -18.76
N VAL A 218 -12.68 8.11 -19.39
CA VAL A 218 -11.29 7.69 -19.18
C VAL A 218 -10.87 7.92 -17.74
N VAL A 219 -11.08 9.13 -17.21
CA VAL A 219 -10.68 9.48 -15.82
C VAL A 219 -11.36 8.56 -14.81
N GLY A 220 -12.67 8.36 -14.92
CA GLY A 220 -13.40 7.44 -14.05
C GLY A 220 -12.89 5.99 -14.15
N GLY A 221 -12.62 5.52 -15.36
CA GLY A 221 -12.11 4.17 -15.60
C GLY A 221 -10.71 3.94 -15.04
N ILE A 222 -9.80 4.91 -15.15
CA ILE A 222 -8.41 4.77 -14.71
C ILE A 222 -8.20 4.99 -13.21
N ILE A 223 -9.15 5.58 -12.50
CA ILE A 223 -8.96 5.94 -11.07
C ILE A 223 -8.58 4.74 -10.21
N MET A 224 -9.16 3.58 -10.48
CA MET A 224 -8.82 2.32 -9.80
C MET A 224 -7.47 1.75 -10.25
N LEU A 225 -7.02 2.10 -11.46
CA LEU A 225 -5.70 1.68 -11.96
C LEU A 225 -4.58 2.55 -11.38
N LEU A 226 -4.87 3.78 -11.00
CA LEU A 226 -3.92 4.63 -10.30
C LEU A 226 -3.67 4.07 -8.90
N MET A 227 -2.41 3.81 -8.58
CA MET A 227 -2.02 3.30 -7.26
C MET A 227 -1.95 4.41 -6.19
N GLY A 228 -2.93 5.33 -6.17
CA GLY A 228 -2.93 6.47 -5.26
C GLY A 228 -2.80 6.08 -3.80
N MET A 229 -3.49 5.00 -3.39
CA MET A 229 -3.39 4.49 -2.01
C MET A 229 -2.04 3.88 -1.68
N THR A 230 -1.38 3.23 -2.64
CA THR A 230 0.00 2.75 -2.47
C THR A 230 0.97 3.92 -2.29
N PHE A 231 0.74 5.04 -3.00
CA PHE A 231 1.51 6.25 -2.86
C PHE A 231 1.36 6.87 -1.46
N VAL A 232 0.12 7.02 -0.97
CA VAL A 232 -0.16 7.50 0.38
C VAL A 232 0.52 6.61 1.43
N SER A 233 0.42 5.28 1.30
CA SER A 233 1.09 4.34 2.20
C SER A 233 2.61 4.45 2.13
N ALA A 234 3.19 4.73 0.95
CA ALA A 234 4.63 4.96 0.81
C ALA A 234 5.08 6.23 1.53
N ILE A 235 4.29 7.31 1.46
CA ILE A 235 4.56 8.54 2.21
C ILE A 235 4.44 8.30 3.72
N GLN A 236 3.44 7.55 4.17
CA GLN A 236 3.29 7.18 5.58
C GLN A 236 4.50 6.36 6.07
N ASP A 237 4.94 5.36 5.32
CA ASP A 237 6.13 4.58 5.67
C ASP A 237 7.40 5.46 5.69
N ALA A 238 7.53 6.43 4.78
CA ALA A 238 8.65 7.38 4.77
C ALA A 238 8.65 8.30 6.01
N ILE A 239 7.49 8.80 6.42
CA ILE A 239 7.32 9.62 7.62
C ILE A 239 7.60 8.81 8.90
N ASP A 240 7.24 7.52 8.89
CA ASP A 240 7.50 6.59 10.00
C ASP A 240 8.92 5.99 9.95
N GLU A 241 9.83 6.53 9.08
CA GLU A 241 11.25 6.15 8.93
C GLU A 241 11.52 4.76 8.31
N TYR A 242 10.52 4.13 7.70
CA TYR A 242 10.68 2.87 6.95
C TYR A 242 11.07 3.14 5.50
N TYR A 243 12.22 3.79 5.27
CA TYR A 243 12.63 4.32 3.97
C TYR A 243 12.77 3.24 2.88
N ILE A 244 13.24 2.04 3.19
CA ILE A 244 13.39 0.95 2.22
C ILE A 244 12.01 0.46 1.76
N THR A 245 11.06 0.29 2.68
CA THR A 245 9.68 -0.09 2.33
C THR A 245 8.98 1.02 1.54
N ALA A 246 9.17 2.28 1.94
CA ALA A 246 8.65 3.44 1.24
C ALA A 246 9.18 3.50 -0.21
N SER A 247 10.49 3.37 -0.41
CA SER A 247 11.12 3.40 -1.74
C SER A 247 10.64 2.25 -2.64
N ALA A 248 10.52 1.04 -2.10
CA ALA A 248 10.00 -0.11 -2.85
C ALA A 248 8.54 0.10 -3.30
N ARG A 249 7.69 0.68 -2.45
CA ARG A 249 6.31 1.05 -2.81
C ARG A 249 6.26 2.16 -3.87
N MET A 250 7.17 3.14 -3.79
CA MET A 250 7.30 4.20 -4.80
C MET A 250 7.70 3.64 -6.16
N VAL A 251 8.71 2.76 -6.21
CA VAL A 251 9.13 2.09 -7.46
C VAL A 251 7.98 1.27 -8.04
N LYS A 252 7.26 0.50 -7.22
CA LYS A 252 6.07 -0.25 -7.64
C LYS A 252 5.02 0.67 -8.25
N MET A 253 4.71 1.80 -7.59
CA MET A 253 3.75 2.79 -8.07
C MET A 253 4.21 3.38 -9.42
N LEU A 254 5.48 3.80 -9.55
CA LEU A 254 6.02 4.34 -10.80
C LEU A 254 5.90 3.36 -11.96
N MET A 255 6.30 2.11 -11.76
CA MET A 255 6.17 1.05 -12.77
C MET A 255 4.71 0.85 -13.20
N MET A 256 3.79 0.80 -12.23
CA MET A 256 2.38 0.60 -12.54
C MET A 256 1.75 1.80 -13.25
N THR A 257 2.15 3.03 -12.90
CA THR A 257 1.72 4.25 -13.59
C THR A 257 2.28 4.31 -15.00
N THR A 258 3.54 3.92 -15.22
CA THR A 258 4.12 3.78 -16.56
C THR A 258 3.33 2.80 -17.43
N GLY A 259 2.92 1.65 -16.87
CA GLY A 259 2.05 0.71 -17.56
C GLY A 259 0.70 1.33 -17.95
N LEU A 260 0.09 2.12 -17.06
CA LEU A 260 -1.13 2.87 -17.33
C LEU A 260 -0.95 3.83 -18.51
N VAL A 261 0.13 4.63 -18.51
CA VAL A 261 0.45 5.60 -19.58
C VAL A 261 0.62 4.89 -20.92
N ILE A 262 1.42 3.83 -20.96
CA ILE A 262 1.62 3.01 -22.17
C ILE A 262 0.27 2.50 -22.67
N GLY A 263 -0.60 2.03 -21.77
CA GLY A 263 -1.93 1.55 -22.14
C GLY A 263 -2.82 2.64 -22.74
N ILE A 264 -2.80 3.86 -22.21
CA ILE A 264 -3.54 5.00 -22.76
C ILE A 264 -3.01 5.37 -24.14
N ILE A 265 -1.68 5.51 -24.30
CA ILE A 265 -1.05 5.84 -25.59
C ILE A 265 -1.40 4.79 -26.64
N PHE A 266 -1.26 3.51 -26.29
CA PHE A 266 -1.59 2.41 -27.19
C PHE A 266 -3.10 2.37 -27.51
N GLY A 267 -3.95 2.67 -26.54
CA GLY A 267 -5.40 2.81 -26.73
C GLY A 267 -5.75 3.94 -27.71
N LEU A 268 -5.14 5.11 -27.58
CA LEU A 268 -5.32 6.23 -28.51
C LEU A 268 -4.83 5.88 -29.92
N TYR A 269 -3.66 5.23 -30.03
CA TYR A 269 -3.15 4.77 -31.31
C TYR A 269 -4.11 3.79 -31.99
N LEU A 270 -4.60 2.79 -31.24
CA LEU A 270 -5.54 1.80 -31.74
C LEU A 270 -6.87 2.44 -32.14
N SER A 271 -7.37 3.38 -31.36
CA SER A 271 -8.60 4.11 -31.64
C SER A 271 -8.52 4.87 -32.97
N ARG A 272 -7.41 5.58 -33.21
CA ARG A 272 -7.16 6.26 -34.52
C ARG A 272 -7.14 5.28 -35.69
N LYS A 273 -6.53 4.10 -35.52
CA LYS A 273 -6.52 3.04 -36.54
C LYS A 273 -7.92 2.46 -36.81
N LEU A 274 -8.79 2.44 -35.83
CA LEU A 274 -10.19 2.02 -35.96
C LEU A 274 -11.12 3.11 -36.49
N GLY A 275 -10.58 4.32 -36.80
CA GLY A 275 -11.36 5.46 -37.28
C GLY A 275 -12.10 6.22 -36.20
N PHE A 276 -11.75 6.03 -34.93
CA PHE A 276 -12.32 6.78 -33.82
C PHE A 276 -11.46 8.02 -33.55
N GLU A 277 -12.00 9.20 -33.76
CA GLU A 277 -11.34 10.46 -33.43
C GLU A 277 -11.72 10.89 -32.01
N ILE A 278 -10.72 11.05 -31.15
CA ILE A 278 -10.89 11.65 -29.83
C ILE A 278 -10.22 13.01 -29.80
N THR A 279 -10.97 14.05 -29.50
CA THR A 279 -10.45 15.29 -28.96
C THR A 279 -10.57 15.21 -27.43
N VAL A 280 -9.49 14.86 -26.76
CA VAL A 280 -9.42 14.93 -25.29
C VAL A 280 -9.08 16.38 -24.93
N LEU A 281 -10.04 17.10 -24.36
CA LEU A 281 -9.88 18.48 -23.91
C LEU A 281 -9.56 18.46 -22.40
N PRO A 282 -8.31 18.64 -21.98
CA PRO A 282 -7.92 18.56 -20.57
C PRO A 282 -8.52 19.66 -19.69
N ASP A 283 -8.74 20.86 -20.24
CA ASP A 283 -8.97 22.10 -19.46
C ASP A 283 -10.44 22.40 -19.14
N SER A 284 -11.40 21.59 -19.60
CA SER A 284 -12.82 21.91 -19.49
C SER A 284 -13.54 21.31 -18.28
N LEU A 285 -12.83 20.54 -17.44
CA LEU A 285 -13.44 19.86 -16.29
C LEU A 285 -13.54 20.77 -15.07
N GLN A 286 -14.59 21.57 -15.00
CA GLN A 286 -14.92 22.31 -13.77
C GLN A 286 -15.57 21.36 -12.76
N ARG A 287 -15.06 21.43 -11.51
CA ARG A 287 -15.68 20.70 -10.41
C ARG A 287 -17.06 21.29 -10.13
N GLY A 288 -18.06 20.41 -10.09
CA GLY A 288 -19.40 20.83 -9.72
C GLY A 288 -19.49 21.19 -8.24
N THR A 289 -20.12 22.33 -7.94
CA THR A 289 -20.40 22.79 -6.57
C THR A 289 -21.79 22.37 -6.06
N SER A 290 -22.54 21.63 -6.86
CA SER A 290 -23.89 21.17 -6.51
C SER A 290 -23.85 20.10 -5.40
N SER A 291 -24.91 20.00 -4.61
CA SER A 291 -25.09 18.98 -3.56
C SER A 291 -24.96 17.54 -4.06
N ILE A 292 -25.27 17.28 -5.33
CA ILE A 292 -25.12 15.96 -5.96
C ILE A 292 -23.65 15.55 -6.06
N HIS A 293 -22.75 16.48 -6.36
CA HIS A 293 -21.32 16.19 -6.43
C HIS A 293 -20.75 15.82 -5.05
N LEU A 294 -21.29 16.38 -3.97
CA LEU A 294 -20.93 15.99 -2.62
C LEU A 294 -21.31 14.53 -2.32
N VAL A 295 -22.51 14.10 -2.78
CA VAL A 295 -22.94 12.69 -2.71
C VAL A 295 -21.99 11.79 -3.50
N GLY A 296 -21.47 12.28 -4.64
CA GLY A 296 -20.46 11.56 -5.44
C GLY A 296 -19.25 11.13 -4.63
N ALA A 297 -18.69 12.01 -3.79
CA ALA A 297 -17.58 11.67 -2.91
C ALA A 297 -17.94 10.57 -1.90
N GLY A 298 -19.14 10.62 -1.34
CA GLY A 298 -19.65 9.56 -0.47
C GLY A 298 -19.79 8.23 -1.20
N VAL A 299 -20.29 8.24 -2.43
CA VAL A 299 -20.42 7.04 -3.29
C VAL A 299 -19.04 6.44 -3.60
N VAL A 300 -18.04 7.27 -3.95
CA VAL A 300 -16.65 6.82 -4.15
C VAL A 300 -16.13 6.11 -2.90
N ALA A 301 -16.30 6.72 -1.73
CA ALA A 301 -15.83 6.16 -0.46
C ALA A 301 -16.50 4.82 -0.14
N VAL A 302 -17.82 4.72 -0.33
CA VAL A 302 -18.60 3.48 -0.14
C VAL A 302 -18.14 2.39 -1.10
N ALA A 303 -18.08 2.70 -2.38
CA ALA A 303 -17.69 1.74 -3.40
C ALA A 303 -16.25 1.24 -3.17
N TYR A 304 -15.34 2.15 -2.83
CA TYR A 304 -13.95 1.78 -2.53
C TYR A 304 -13.82 0.87 -1.31
N ILE A 305 -14.52 1.17 -0.22
CA ILE A 305 -14.43 0.34 0.99
C ILE A 305 -15.10 -1.03 0.80
N MET A 306 -16.12 -1.11 -0.07
CA MET A 306 -16.69 -2.39 -0.51
C MET A 306 -15.72 -3.18 -1.40
N TYR A 307 -15.01 -2.50 -2.30
CA TYR A 307 -13.94 -3.12 -3.09
C TYR A 307 -12.85 -3.73 -2.20
N CYS A 308 -12.49 -3.04 -1.11
CA CYS A 308 -11.54 -3.49 -0.10
C CYS A 308 -12.12 -4.53 0.89
N GLN A 309 -13.32 -5.05 0.64
CA GLN A 309 -13.97 -6.10 1.44
C GLN A 309 -14.11 -5.74 2.92
N SER A 310 -14.68 -4.59 3.23
CA SER A 310 -14.90 -4.13 4.60
C SER A 310 -16.30 -4.50 5.12
N SER A 311 -16.50 -4.37 6.44
CA SER A 311 -17.79 -4.65 7.08
C SER A 311 -18.85 -3.61 6.70
N LEU A 312 -20.14 -3.96 6.79
CA LEU A 312 -21.26 -3.04 6.48
C LEU A 312 -21.24 -1.79 7.35
N VAL A 313 -20.81 -1.88 8.60
CA VAL A 313 -20.66 -0.71 9.49
C VAL A 313 -19.61 0.25 8.95
N SER A 314 -18.54 -0.27 8.34
CA SER A 314 -17.50 0.54 7.68
C SER A 314 -18.05 1.32 6.51
N VAL A 315 -19.03 0.79 5.79
CA VAL A 315 -19.63 1.43 4.61
C VAL A 315 -20.30 2.76 4.99
N LEU A 316 -21.12 2.76 6.05
CA LEU A 316 -21.80 3.98 6.52
C LEU A 316 -20.78 5.02 7.03
N ALA A 317 -19.79 4.57 7.81
CA ALA A 317 -18.74 5.47 8.29
C ALA A 317 -17.94 6.07 7.13
N ALA A 318 -17.59 5.26 6.12
CA ALA A 318 -16.86 5.71 4.93
C ALA A 318 -17.66 6.75 4.13
N PHE A 319 -18.97 6.56 3.97
CA PHE A 319 -19.84 7.53 3.28
C PHE A 319 -19.74 8.92 3.92
N VAL A 320 -19.91 8.97 5.24
CA VAL A 320 -19.88 10.23 5.99
C VAL A 320 -18.48 10.86 5.93
N ILE A 321 -17.43 10.07 6.17
CA ILE A 321 -16.06 10.58 6.17
C ILE A 321 -15.68 11.09 4.76
N GLY A 322 -16.00 10.35 3.70
CA GLY A 322 -15.70 10.74 2.32
C GLY A 322 -16.41 12.03 1.92
N MET A 323 -17.71 12.15 2.24
CA MET A 323 -18.52 13.33 1.97
C MET A 323 -17.99 14.56 2.74
N CYS A 324 -17.70 14.41 4.04
CA CYS A 324 -17.18 15.51 4.85
C CYS A 324 -15.78 15.93 4.41
N SER A 325 -14.90 14.99 4.06
CA SER A 325 -13.55 15.29 3.57
C SER A 325 -13.62 16.09 2.27
N TRP A 326 -14.49 15.71 1.34
CA TRP A 326 -14.69 16.45 0.10
C TRP A 326 -15.27 17.84 0.35
N MET A 327 -16.24 17.96 1.25
CA MET A 327 -16.80 19.26 1.65
C MET A 327 -15.72 20.19 2.22
N ILE A 328 -14.87 19.69 3.12
CA ILE A 328 -13.75 20.48 3.69
C ILE A 328 -12.78 20.91 2.59
N TYR A 329 -12.47 20.03 1.64
CA TYR A 329 -11.66 20.34 0.48
C TYR A 329 -12.26 21.50 -0.34
N LEU A 330 -13.56 21.45 -0.65
CA LEU A 330 -14.24 22.51 -1.41
C LEU A 330 -14.22 23.84 -0.64
N ILE A 331 -14.57 23.83 0.64
CA ILE A 331 -14.52 25.04 1.50
C ILE A 331 -13.11 25.64 1.51
N ALA A 332 -12.08 24.81 1.62
CA ALA A 332 -10.69 25.28 1.61
C ALA A 332 -10.30 25.92 0.26
N MET A 333 -10.75 25.33 -0.85
CA MET A 333 -10.54 25.88 -2.20
C MET A 333 -11.27 27.23 -2.38
N ASP A 334 -12.52 27.32 -1.92
CA ASP A 334 -13.33 28.54 -2.01
C ASP A 334 -12.74 29.70 -1.18
N ASN A 335 -12.00 29.37 -0.11
CA ASN A 335 -11.23 30.36 0.67
C ASN A 335 -9.86 30.71 0.05
N GLY A 336 -9.59 30.33 -1.19
CA GLY A 336 -8.38 30.69 -1.93
C GLY A 336 -7.13 29.87 -1.57
N LEU A 337 -7.27 28.76 -0.85
CA LEU A 337 -6.15 27.85 -0.57
C LEU A 337 -5.80 27.03 -1.82
N THR A 338 -4.52 26.72 -1.97
CA THR A 338 -4.06 25.88 -3.09
C THR A 338 -4.52 24.42 -2.93
N ALA A 339 -4.68 23.70 -4.04
CA ALA A 339 -5.15 22.32 -4.04
C ALA A 339 -4.33 21.36 -3.13
N PRO A 340 -2.99 21.43 -3.03
CA PRO A 340 -2.23 20.64 -2.07
C PRO A 340 -2.60 20.94 -0.62
N VAL A 341 -2.72 22.23 -0.25
CA VAL A 341 -3.06 22.64 1.13
C VAL A 341 -4.49 22.22 1.49
N ALA A 342 -5.45 22.44 0.59
CA ALA A 342 -6.84 22.01 0.78
C ALA A 342 -6.94 20.48 0.96
N SER A 343 -6.19 19.73 0.16
CA SER A 343 -6.12 18.26 0.26
C SER A 343 -5.48 17.79 1.57
N ALA A 344 -4.44 18.50 2.06
CA ALA A 344 -3.82 18.19 3.36
C ALA A 344 -4.80 18.36 4.52
N ILE A 345 -5.56 19.46 4.54
CA ILE A 345 -6.55 19.75 5.59
C ILE A 345 -7.66 18.68 5.58
N ALA A 346 -8.21 18.38 4.40
CA ALA A 346 -9.24 17.36 4.24
C ALA A 346 -8.75 15.95 4.64
N ALA A 347 -7.51 15.59 4.28
CA ALA A 347 -6.90 14.33 4.65
C ALA A 347 -6.60 14.25 6.16
N THR A 348 -6.20 15.36 6.79
CA THR A 348 -6.01 15.45 8.25
C THR A 348 -7.32 15.22 8.98
N PHE A 349 -8.41 15.80 8.52
CA PHE A 349 -9.74 15.54 9.05
C PHE A 349 -10.12 14.06 8.89
N ALA A 350 -9.96 13.48 7.69
CA ALA A 350 -10.25 12.08 7.43
C ALA A 350 -9.45 11.15 8.36
N GLY A 351 -8.16 11.40 8.54
CA GLY A 351 -7.29 10.64 9.43
C GLY A 351 -7.71 10.72 10.89
N THR A 352 -8.02 11.93 11.37
CA THR A 352 -8.47 12.15 12.76
C THR A 352 -9.78 11.44 13.06
N VAL A 353 -10.80 11.61 12.21
CA VAL A 353 -12.11 10.99 12.39
C VAL A 353 -12.04 9.48 12.24
N ALA A 354 -11.28 8.99 11.26
CA ALA A 354 -11.09 7.55 11.07
C ALA A 354 -10.41 6.88 12.28
N GLU A 355 -9.41 7.53 12.88
CA GLU A 355 -8.72 7.01 14.08
C GLU A 355 -9.66 6.95 15.29
N VAL A 356 -10.52 7.94 15.48
CA VAL A 356 -11.54 7.97 16.54
C VAL A 356 -12.63 6.92 16.28
N ALA A 357 -13.15 6.84 15.05
CA ALA A 357 -14.21 5.91 14.64
C ALA A 357 -13.74 4.45 14.70
N SER A 358 -12.49 4.19 14.37
CA SER A 358 -11.84 2.87 14.40
C SER A 358 -12.09 2.12 15.71
N ARG A 359 -11.96 2.79 16.85
CA ARG A 359 -12.23 2.17 18.15
C ARG A 359 -13.70 1.95 18.44
N ARG A 360 -14.55 2.89 18.02
CA ARG A 360 -15.99 2.81 18.29
C ARG A 360 -16.64 1.65 17.58
N PHE A 361 -16.18 1.39 16.36
CA PHE A 361 -16.76 0.40 15.44
C PHE A 361 -15.88 -0.84 15.24
N GLN A 362 -14.70 -0.90 15.88
CA GLN A 362 -13.72 -1.98 15.71
C GLN A 362 -13.30 -2.21 14.24
N ILE A 363 -13.17 -1.12 13.47
CA ILE A 363 -12.78 -1.14 12.06
C ILE A 363 -11.30 -0.72 11.97
N PRO A 364 -10.50 -1.28 11.07
CA PRO A 364 -9.14 -0.81 10.84
C PRO A 364 -9.14 0.68 10.44
N ALA A 365 -8.38 1.52 11.15
CA ALA A 365 -8.33 2.96 10.87
C ALA A 365 -7.91 3.23 9.42
N ASN A 366 -6.92 2.49 8.91
CA ASN A 366 -6.42 2.61 7.54
C ASN A 366 -7.50 2.38 6.48
N ALA A 367 -8.48 1.50 6.73
CA ALA A 367 -9.59 1.28 5.81
C ALA A 367 -10.47 2.54 5.69
N LEU A 368 -10.79 3.18 6.80
CA LEU A 368 -11.59 4.40 6.82
C LEU A 368 -10.83 5.60 6.29
N ILE A 369 -9.54 5.73 6.61
CA ILE A 369 -8.66 6.77 6.05
C ILE A 369 -8.66 6.66 4.53
N SER A 370 -8.38 5.45 4.01
CA SER A 370 -8.34 5.19 2.58
C SER A 370 -9.64 5.56 1.87
N ALA A 371 -10.78 5.20 2.47
CA ALA A 371 -12.09 5.56 1.93
C ALA A 371 -12.36 7.07 1.98
N GLY A 372 -11.91 7.75 3.04
CA GLY A 372 -12.09 9.19 3.20
C GLY A 372 -11.26 10.04 2.23
N ILE A 373 -10.09 9.56 1.83
CA ILE A 373 -9.16 10.32 0.97
C ILE A 373 -9.21 9.93 -0.51
N ILE A 374 -9.88 8.84 -0.88
CA ILE A 374 -9.86 8.34 -2.26
C ILE A 374 -10.40 9.37 -3.27
N SER A 375 -11.39 10.17 -2.91
CA SER A 375 -11.93 11.25 -3.72
C SER A 375 -10.98 12.44 -3.89
N LEU A 376 -10.00 12.59 -2.98
CA LEU A 376 -8.99 13.66 -3.02
C LEU A 376 -7.80 13.29 -3.91
N VAL A 377 -7.62 12.00 -4.24
CA VAL A 377 -6.49 11.52 -5.06
C VAL A 377 -6.47 12.25 -6.40
N PRO A 378 -5.33 12.83 -6.82
CA PRO A 378 -5.24 13.71 -7.97
C PRO A 378 -5.24 12.96 -9.31
N GLY A 379 -6.23 12.04 -9.51
CA GLY A 379 -6.32 11.22 -10.71
C GLY A 379 -6.50 12.03 -11.98
N LEU A 380 -7.33 13.06 -11.93
CA LEU A 380 -7.55 13.97 -13.05
C LEU A 380 -6.27 14.77 -13.40
N SER A 381 -5.59 15.31 -12.39
CA SER A 381 -4.35 16.07 -12.62
C SER A 381 -3.24 15.18 -13.21
N VAL A 382 -3.13 13.93 -12.76
CA VAL A 382 -2.20 12.95 -13.36
C VAL A 382 -2.57 12.68 -14.81
N PHE A 383 -3.85 12.43 -15.10
CA PHE A 383 -4.31 12.18 -16.47
C PHE A 383 -4.05 13.39 -17.39
N ASN A 384 -4.42 14.59 -16.97
CA ASN A 384 -4.22 15.81 -17.76
C ASN A 384 -2.74 16.07 -18.01
N GLY A 385 -1.88 15.98 -16.98
CA GLY A 385 -0.44 16.16 -17.15
C GLY A 385 0.18 15.15 -18.12
N LEU A 386 -0.25 13.88 -18.06
CA LEU A 386 0.20 12.86 -19.00
C LEU A 386 -0.29 13.12 -20.42
N MET A 387 -1.54 13.56 -20.61
CA MET A 387 -2.08 13.90 -21.93
C MET A 387 -1.37 15.12 -22.53
N GLN A 388 -1.08 16.14 -21.73
CA GLN A 388 -0.30 17.30 -22.17
C GLN A 388 1.10 16.88 -22.63
N LEU A 389 1.79 15.99 -21.89
CA LEU A 389 3.09 15.46 -22.29
C LEU A 389 3.06 14.63 -23.59
N VAL A 390 2.02 13.81 -23.77
CA VAL A 390 1.88 12.94 -24.96
C VAL A 390 1.55 13.75 -26.21
N ASN A 391 0.77 14.81 -26.07
CA ASN A 391 0.32 15.65 -27.19
C ASN A 391 1.31 16.77 -27.56
N SER A 392 2.38 16.98 -26.78
CA SER A 392 3.35 18.04 -26.95
C SER A 392 4.75 17.47 -27.16
N THR A 393 5.61 18.21 -27.86
CA THR A 393 7.04 17.89 -27.99
C THR A 393 7.86 18.70 -26.97
N PRO A 394 9.02 18.19 -26.51
CA PRO A 394 9.91 18.92 -25.62
C PRO A 394 10.26 20.31 -26.19
N GLY A 395 10.14 21.35 -25.35
CA GLY A 395 10.36 22.74 -25.76
C GLY A 395 9.11 23.47 -26.29
N GLN A 396 7.96 22.81 -26.36
CA GLN A 396 6.68 23.46 -26.61
C GLN A 396 5.97 23.79 -25.29
N PHE A 397 5.18 24.87 -25.28
CA PHE A 397 4.47 25.35 -24.09
C PHE A 397 3.63 24.27 -23.39
N GLY A 398 2.98 23.38 -24.17
CA GLY A 398 2.18 22.27 -23.62
C GLY A 398 2.99 21.19 -22.89
N PHE A 399 4.28 21.01 -23.21
CA PHE A 399 5.16 20.08 -22.51
C PHE A 399 5.49 20.58 -21.09
N ASP A 400 5.86 21.85 -20.97
CA ASP A 400 6.19 22.46 -19.69
C ASP A 400 4.96 22.53 -18.77
N GLU A 401 3.78 22.77 -19.32
CA GLU A 401 2.51 22.74 -18.62
C GLU A 401 2.17 21.34 -18.12
N GLY A 402 2.39 20.30 -18.94
CA GLY A 402 2.23 18.90 -18.55
C GLY A 402 3.12 18.50 -17.38
N VAL A 403 4.39 18.91 -17.41
CA VAL A 403 5.34 18.69 -16.30
C VAL A 403 4.87 19.41 -15.03
N SER A 404 4.46 20.67 -15.13
CA SER A 404 3.94 21.47 -14.02
C SER A 404 2.69 20.83 -13.39
N THR A 405 1.77 20.32 -14.23
CA THR A 405 0.57 19.61 -13.79
C THR A 405 0.90 18.33 -13.02
N LEU A 406 1.91 17.57 -13.48
CA LEU A 406 2.37 16.37 -12.78
C LEU A 406 3.06 16.69 -11.45
N PHE A 407 3.85 17.77 -11.38
CA PHE A 407 4.41 18.24 -10.11
C PHE A 407 3.33 18.65 -9.12
N THR A 408 2.29 19.33 -9.59
CA THR A 408 1.13 19.68 -8.76
C THR A 408 0.41 18.43 -8.26
N ALA A 409 0.20 17.42 -9.11
CA ALA A 409 -0.38 16.14 -8.71
C ALA A 409 0.49 15.42 -7.66
N LEU A 410 1.80 15.44 -7.81
CA LEU A 410 2.75 14.90 -6.83
C LEU A 410 2.65 15.66 -5.49
N ALA A 411 2.60 16.99 -5.53
CA ALA A 411 2.44 17.81 -4.33
C ALA A 411 1.13 17.51 -3.58
N ILE A 412 0.00 17.35 -4.32
CA ILE A 412 -1.28 16.95 -3.75
C ILE A 412 -1.16 15.57 -3.07
N ALA A 413 -0.53 14.61 -3.71
CA ALA A 413 -0.41 13.26 -3.18
C ALA A 413 0.48 13.21 -1.92
N ILE A 414 1.58 13.98 -1.87
CA ILE A 414 2.40 14.17 -0.66
C ILE A 414 1.58 14.83 0.45
N ALA A 415 0.83 15.88 0.12
CA ALA A 415 -0.02 16.62 1.05
C ALA A 415 -1.11 15.72 1.67
N ILE A 416 -1.73 14.84 0.88
CA ILE A 416 -2.70 13.84 1.37
C ILE A 416 -2.01 12.85 2.32
N GLY A 417 -0.84 12.32 1.96
CA GLY A 417 -0.09 11.36 2.79
C GLY A 417 0.32 11.97 4.13
N ALA A 418 0.89 13.20 4.10
CA ALA A 418 1.28 13.93 5.29
C ALA A 418 0.06 14.30 6.15
N GLY A 419 -1.02 14.80 5.53
CA GLY A 419 -2.26 15.13 6.21
C GLY A 419 -2.89 13.91 6.89
N ALA A 420 -3.01 12.78 6.19
CA ALA A 420 -3.55 11.56 6.76
C ALA A 420 -2.72 11.08 7.97
N THR A 421 -1.39 11.11 7.88
CA THR A 421 -0.48 10.76 8.98
C THR A 421 -0.65 11.71 10.17
N LEU A 422 -0.67 13.03 9.91
CA LEU A 422 -0.92 14.03 10.95
C LEU A 422 -2.28 13.81 11.62
N GLY A 423 -3.32 13.51 10.85
CA GLY A 423 -4.65 13.20 11.37
C GLY A 423 -4.65 11.99 12.29
N THR A 424 -3.91 10.92 11.96
CA THR A 424 -3.78 9.75 12.86
C THR A 424 -3.06 10.10 14.16
N ILE A 425 -2.02 10.95 14.10
CA ILE A 425 -1.28 11.42 15.28
C ILE A 425 -2.20 12.22 16.20
N ILE A 426 -3.00 13.15 15.66
CA ILE A 426 -3.96 13.97 16.40
C ILE A 426 -5.10 13.09 16.96
N GLY A 427 -5.57 12.11 16.20
CA GLY A 427 -6.66 11.21 16.63
C GLY A 427 -6.30 10.25 17.76
N ARG A 428 -5.02 9.85 17.89
CA ARG A 428 -4.54 8.90 18.92
C ARG A 428 -4.77 9.36 20.37
N PRO A 429 -4.39 10.56 20.84
CA PRO A 429 -4.65 11.04 22.18
C PRO A 429 -6.14 11.24 22.45
N VAL A 430 -6.90 11.79 21.52
CA VAL A 430 -8.37 11.89 21.63
C VAL A 430 -9.00 10.52 21.82
N ARG A 431 -8.54 9.53 21.08
CA ARG A 431 -8.90 8.12 21.23
C ARG A 431 -8.60 7.59 22.63
N GLN A 432 -7.47 7.95 23.24
CA GLN A 432 -7.09 7.53 24.58
C GLN A 432 -7.95 8.18 25.65
N GLN A 433 -8.25 9.47 25.54
CA GLN A 433 -9.13 10.21 26.46
C GLN A 433 -10.57 9.69 26.42
N LEU A 434 -11.13 9.43 25.25
CA LEU A 434 -12.47 8.84 25.11
C LEU A 434 -12.55 7.43 25.72
N ALA A 435 -11.46 6.65 25.64
CA ALA A 435 -11.38 5.36 26.30
C ALA A 435 -11.31 5.48 27.83
N PHE A 436 -10.69 6.54 28.34
CA PHE A 436 -10.64 6.85 29.76
C PHE A 436 -12.02 7.24 30.30
N ILE A 437 -12.76 8.11 29.64
CA ILE A 437 -14.13 8.52 30.01
C ILE A 437 -15.07 7.31 30.02
N ARG A 438 -14.95 6.38 29.09
CA ARG A 438 -15.74 5.13 29.07
C ARG A 438 -15.35 4.15 30.19
N LYS A 439 -14.10 4.20 30.65
CA LYS A 439 -13.60 3.38 31.79
C LYS A 439 -13.91 3.98 33.17
N SER A 440 -14.30 5.26 33.19
CA SER A 440 -14.67 5.97 34.43
C SER A 440 -16.11 5.67 34.92
N MET A 441 -16.88 4.85 34.19
CA MET A 441 -18.06 4.22 34.77
C MET A 441 -17.62 2.98 35.58
N PRO A 442 -18.10 2.80 36.83
CA PRO A 442 -17.38 2.03 37.83
C PRO A 442 -17.40 0.52 37.53
N ARG A 443 -16.27 -0.03 37.16
CA ARG A 443 -15.89 -1.40 37.44
C ARG A 443 -14.45 -1.40 37.94
N GLN A 444 -14.31 -1.78 39.20
CA GLN A 444 -13.07 -1.84 39.96
C GLN A 444 -12.00 -2.68 39.26
N VAL A 445 -10.83 -2.19 39.30
CA VAL A 445 -9.48 -2.71 39.35
C VAL A 445 -8.58 -1.94 38.36
N VAL A 446 -7.79 -1.07 38.95
CA VAL A 446 -6.76 -0.26 38.27
C VAL A 446 -5.48 -1.07 38.28
N LEU A 447 -5.03 -1.51 37.08
CA LEU A 447 -3.62 -1.79 36.86
C LEU A 447 -3.03 -0.66 36.05
N LYS A 448 -2.10 0.09 36.67
CA LYS A 448 -1.37 1.19 36.01
C LYS A 448 -0.60 0.67 34.81
N PRO A 449 -0.74 1.27 33.59
CA PRO A 449 0.16 0.95 32.52
C PRO A 449 1.55 1.51 32.83
N LYS A 450 2.52 0.64 32.98
CA LYS A 450 3.93 1.01 32.98
C LYS A 450 4.27 1.47 31.57
N ILE A 451 4.36 2.80 31.36
CA ILE A 451 4.89 3.35 30.11
C ILE A 451 6.39 3.02 30.13
N SER A 452 6.75 1.91 29.50
CA SER A 452 8.16 1.64 29.19
C SER A 452 8.53 2.56 28.03
N TYR A 453 9.38 3.52 28.31
CA TYR A 453 10.08 4.31 27.29
C TYR A 453 10.69 3.32 26.30
N MET A 454 10.36 3.49 25.02
CA MET A 454 11.05 2.78 23.94
C MET A 454 12.46 3.37 23.87
N PRO A 455 13.52 2.61 24.20
CA PRO A 455 14.86 3.12 23.97
C PRO A 455 15.09 3.28 22.47
N PRO A 456 15.92 4.27 22.06
CA PRO A 456 16.27 4.43 20.65
C PRO A 456 16.79 3.11 20.07
N LEU A 457 16.44 2.81 18.83
CA LEU A 457 16.71 1.54 18.12
C LEU A 457 18.21 1.20 18.00
N TRP A 458 19.10 2.12 18.40
CA TRP A 458 20.55 1.92 18.49
C TRP A 458 21.07 2.49 19.81
N PRO A 459 21.81 1.73 20.61
CA PRO A 459 22.53 2.31 21.73
C PRO A 459 23.56 3.31 21.15
N PRO A 460 23.72 4.50 21.76
CA PRO A 460 24.75 5.43 21.33
C PRO A 460 26.10 4.73 21.43
N VAL A 461 26.84 4.72 20.32
CA VAL A 461 28.24 4.27 20.31
C VAL A 461 29.01 5.22 21.21
N THR A 462 29.24 4.82 22.44
CA THR A 462 30.12 5.54 23.36
C THR A 462 31.54 5.33 22.87
N LEU A 463 32.07 6.27 22.08
CA LEU A 463 33.50 6.40 21.86
C LEU A 463 34.14 6.65 23.22
N ARG A 464 34.82 5.64 23.78
CA ARG A 464 35.64 5.83 24.97
C ARG A 464 36.72 6.86 24.64
N PRO A 465 36.85 7.98 25.39
CA PRO A 465 37.92 8.92 25.16
C PRO A 465 39.26 8.23 25.49
N HIS A 466 40.20 8.32 24.58
CA HIS A 466 41.61 7.96 24.81
C HIS A 466 42.11 8.73 26.03
N ARG A 467 42.33 8.05 27.12
CA ARG A 467 42.98 8.59 28.32
C ARG A 467 44.45 8.75 28.02
N LYS A 468 44.91 9.98 27.83
CA LYS A 468 46.32 10.37 27.84
C LYS A 468 46.90 10.04 29.21
N GLY A 469 48.10 9.48 29.17
CA GLY A 469 48.78 8.94 30.30
C GLY A 469 49.17 9.93 31.40
N SER A 470 49.28 9.42 32.60
CA SER A 470 50.22 9.93 33.61
C SER A 470 50.98 8.78 34.23
N SER A 471 52.25 9.05 34.34
CA SER A 471 53.37 8.25 34.74
C SER A 471 53.30 7.68 36.17
N ALA A 472 54.01 6.60 36.31
CA ALA A 472 54.75 6.09 37.44
C ALA A 472 54.14 4.90 38.18
N SER A 473 54.72 3.74 38.02
CA SER A 473 55.58 3.10 39.04
C SER A 473 55.93 1.67 38.62
N LYS A 474 57.22 1.38 38.74
CA LYS A 474 57.91 0.12 38.47
C LYS A 474 57.39 -1.01 39.36
N GLN A 475 57.10 -2.16 38.79
CA GLN A 475 57.58 -3.42 39.35
C GLN A 475 57.59 -4.53 38.29
N ALA A 476 58.74 -5.19 38.22
CA ALA A 476 59.05 -6.24 37.27
C ALA A 476 58.47 -7.58 37.69
N THR A 477 57.92 -8.33 36.76
CA THR A 477 57.91 -9.80 36.84
C THR A 477 57.83 -10.42 35.42
N LYS A 478 58.89 -11.09 35.13
CA LYS A 478 59.23 -12.20 34.22
C LYS A 478 58.32 -12.50 33.01
N ARG A 479 58.95 -12.36 31.85
CA ARG A 479 58.53 -12.85 30.53
C ARG A 479 58.48 -14.37 30.48
N ALA A 480 57.46 -14.93 29.84
CA ALA A 480 57.51 -16.22 29.15
C ALA A 480 57.21 -15.98 27.65
N PRO A 481 57.91 -16.69 26.74
CA PRO A 481 57.96 -16.35 25.33
C PRO A 481 56.80 -16.95 24.55
N TRP A 482 56.25 -16.15 23.62
CA TRP A 482 55.28 -16.55 22.64
C TRP A 482 55.86 -17.52 21.62
N GLN A 483 55.35 -18.75 21.59
CA GLN A 483 55.59 -19.70 20.49
C GLN A 483 54.64 -19.38 19.33
N ARG A 484 55.20 -19.18 18.13
CA ARG A 484 54.47 -19.10 16.86
C ARG A 484 53.91 -20.48 16.50
N PRO A 485 52.68 -20.61 16.01
CA PRO A 485 52.24 -21.86 15.40
C PRO A 485 52.87 -21.99 14.00
N SER A 486 53.44 -23.15 13.76
CA SER A 486 54.06 -23.64 12.53
C SER A 486 53.02 -23.84 11.42
N LYS A 487 53.46 -23.55 10.18
CA LYS A 487 52.74 -23.86 8.92
C LYS A 487 52.50 -25.37 8.81
N PRO A 488 51.32 -25.82 8.30
CA PRO A 488 51.21 -27.19 7.84
C PRO A 488 51.75 -27.33 6.41
N ALA A 489 52.39 -28.47 6.21
CA ALA A 489 53.07 -28.91 5.01
C ALA A 489 52.09 -29.19 3.86
N GLN A 490 52.57 -28.92 2.64
CA GLN A 490 52.02 -29.40 1.38
C GLN A 490 52.13 -30.93 1.30
N SER A 491 51.03 -31.59 0.95
CA SER A 491 51.09 -32.91 0.31
C SER A 491 50.22 -32.88 -0.95
N ASN A 492 50.92 -33.05 -2.05
CA ASN A 492 50.45 -33.40 -3.39
C ASN A 492 49.53 -34.62 -3.35
N THR A 493 48.46 -34.60 -4.08
CA THR A 493 48.11 -35.63 -5.10
C THR A 493 46.79 -35.24 -5.76
N CYS A 494 46.84 -34.93 -7.07
CA CYS A 494 45.75 -35.10 -8.01
C CYS A 494 45.58 -36.60 -8.34
N PRO A 495 44.37 -37.03 -8.73
CA PRO A 495 44.17 -37.53 -10.09
C PRO A 495 42.96 -36.92 -10.79
N ALA A 496 43.17 -36.48 -11.92
CA ALA A 496 42.86 -36.75 -13.32
C ALA A 496 41.40 -37.18 -13.64
N SER A 497 40.83 -36.32 -14.51
CA SER A 497 40.05 -36.62 -15.72
C SER A 497 38.71 -37.32 -15.64
N THR A 498 37.70 -36.63 -16.15
CA THR A 498 37.04 -37.12 -17.38
C THR A 498 36.16 -35.99 -17.95
N GLN A 499 36.56 -35.47 -19.08
CA GLN A 499 35.71 -34.74 -20.04
C GLN A 499 34.98 -35.76 -20.93
N PRO A 500 33.76 -35.57 -21.35
CA PRO A 500 33.20 -36.17 -22.55
C PRO A 500 33.33 -35.23 -23.76
N PRO A 501 33.30 -35.74 -25.02
CA PRO A 501 33.98 -35.17 -26.17
C PRO A 501 33.09 -34.23 -27.01
N HIS A 502 33.79 -33.25 -27.62
CA HIS A 502 33.34 -32.49 -28.77
C HIS A 502 32.96 -33.40 -29.96
N LYS A 503 31.79 -33.17 -30.57
CA LYS A 503 31.56 -33.49 -31.99
C LYS A 503 31.46 -32.20 -32.80
N ALA A 504 32.44 -32.01 -33.63
CA ALA A 504 32.45 -31.14 -34.78
C ALA A 504 31.69 -31.83 -35.93
N ALA A 505 30.94 -31.07 -36.71
CA ALA A 505 30.58 -31.29 -38.11
C ALA A 505 30.13 -29.95 -38.64
N THR A 506 30.96 -29.26 -39.39
CA THR A 506 31.12 -29.32 -40.87
C THR A 506 30.11 -28.43 -41.58
N GLN A 507 30.68 -27.38 -42.16
CA GLN A 507 30.13 -26.50 -43.19
C GLN A 507 29.64 -27.29 -44.40
N GLN A 508 28.56 -26.84 -45.02
CA GLN A 508 28.48 -26.81 -46.50
C GLN A 508 27.43 -25.77 -46.96
N HIS A 509 27.91 -24.88 -47.79
CA HIS A 509 27.37 -24.08 -48.87
C HIS A 509 26.07 -24.51 -49.55
N ALA A 510 25.27 -23.53 -49.97
CA ALA A 510 24.81 -23.22 -51.32
C ALA A 510 23.70 -22.15 -51.20
N GLU A 511 23.89 -20.94 -51.67
CA GLU A 511 23.52 -20.35 -52.95
C GLU A 511 22.12 -20.72 -53.47
N GLY A 512 21.35 -19.64 -53.80
CA GLY A 512 20.28 -19.75 -54.78
C GLY A 512 19.06 -18.87 -54.53
N SER A 513 19.13 -17.63 -54.94
CA SER A 513 18.26 -16.88 -55.84
C SER A 513 16.77 -17.30 -55.94
N LYS A 514 15.84 -16.49 -55.47
CA LYS A 514 14.90 -15.69 -56.27
C LYS A 514 14.10 -14.77 -55.37
#